data_0e76ab176fc3874925dd0ada3db0ff38
#
_entry.id   0e76ab176fc3874925dd0ada3db0ff38
#
_cell.length_a   1.000
_cell.length_b   1.000
_cell.length_c   1.000
_cell.angle_alpha   90.00
_cell.angle_beta   90.00
_cell.angle_gamma   90.00
#
_symmetry.space_group_name_H-M   'P 1'
#
loop_
_entity.id
_entity.type
_entity.pdbx_description
1 polymer ?
#
loop_
_entity_poly.entity_id
_entity_poly.type
_entity_poly.pdbx_seq_one_letter_code
_entity_poly.pdbx_strand_id
1 'polypeptide(L)'
;MYRMLIKQDLSRFDLSSIQHASIAGEALNPEVFRQFEKATGMRIMEGFGQSESTLIIGNLAGDSHKIGSMGKPVPLYDVHLLDSSGHEAEAGDTGEICINIQNGIPCGLAYEYYNSPEVTAKTWHDGFYHTGDLAWRDEDGFYWYVGRADDVIKSSGYRIGPFEIENVIMELPYVLECGVSAAPDEIRGQVVKASIVLVKGTEGTDALKKEIQTYVKTHTAPYKYPRIVEFREACLLYTSPSPRDRTRSR
;
A
#
# COMPACT_ATOMS: atom_id res chain seq x y z
N MET A 1 -6.04 12.52 -3.01
CA MET A 1 -7.10 13.27 -3.73
C MET A 1 -8.49 12.69 -3.44
N TYR A 2 -8.81 11.43 -3.75
CA TYR A 2 -10.16 10.84 -3.53
C TYR A 2 -10.64 10.93 -2.08
N ARG A 3 -9.75 10.71 -1.08
CA ARG A 3 -10.08 10.90 0.35
C ARG A 3 -10.62 12.28 0.70
N MET A 4 -10.22 13.32 -0.05
CA MET A 4 -10.74 14.68 0.12
C MET A 4 -12.06 14.87 -0.61
N LEU A 5 -12.22 14.26 -1.78
CA LEU A 5 -13.43 14.36 -2.59
C LEU A 5 -14.63 13.72 -1.89
N ILE A 6 -14.47 12.53 -1.31
CA ILE A 6 -15.58 11.84 -0.61
C ILE A 6 -16.09 12.58 0.64
N LYS A 7 -15.36 13.58 1.12
CA LYS A 7 -15.78 14.46 2.23
C LYS A 7 -16.60 15.67 1.76
N GLN A 8 -16.74 15.85 0.45
CA GLN A 8 -17.53 16.91 -0.16
C GLN A 8 -18.87 16.35 -0.63
N ASP A 9 -19.86 17.21 -0.72
CA ASP A 9 -21.12 16.87 -1.36
C ASP A 9 -20.96 16.87 -2.89
N LEU A 10 -20.62 15.70 -3.44
CA LEU A 10 -20.35 15.52 -4.87
C LEU A 10 -21.62 15.67 -5.73
N SER A 11 -22.82 15.57 -5.14
CA SER A 11 -24.07 15.76 -5.86
C SER A 11 -24.27 17.18 -6.38
N ARG A 12 -23.49 18.14 -5.87
CA ARG A 12 -23.53 19.55 -6.29
C ARG A 12 -22.79 19.83 -7.60
N PHE A 13 -22.09 18.83 -8.12
CA PHE A 13 -21.25 18.98 -9.32
C PHE A 13 -21.78 18.09 -10.44
N ASP A 14 -21.77 18.62 -11.67
CA ASP A 14 -22.03 17.79 -12.85
C ASP A 14 -20.76 17.02 -13.20
N LEU A 15 -20.79 15.71 -12.94
CA LEU A 15 -19.71 14.77 -13.23
C LEU A 15 -19.98 13.91 -14.47
N SER A 16 -21.03 14.22 -15.25
CA SER A 16 -21.47 13.41 -16.39
C SER A 16 -20.43 13.27 -17.52
N SER A 17 -19.46 14.22 -17.60
CA SER A 17 -18.38 14.17 -18.57
C SER A 17 -17.23 13.22 -18.17
N ILE A 18 -17.18 12.79 -16.90
CA ILE A 18 -16.13 11.88 -16.41
C ILE A 18 -16.53 10.44 -16.75
N GLN A 19 -15.71 9.79 -17.57
CA GLN A 19 -15.96 8.41 -17.99
C GLN A 19 -15.08 7.41 -17.25
N HIS A 20 -13.99 7.85 -16.62
CA HIS A 20 -13.02 6.98 -15.98
C HIS A 20 -12.39 7.66 -14.76
N ALA A 21 -12.30 6.93 -13.65
CA ALA A 21 -11.61 7.35 -12.45
C ALA A 21 -10.50 6.33 -12.16
N SER A 22 -9.26 6.80 -11.96
CA SER A 22 -8.12 5.92 -11.68
C SER A 22 -7.26 6.47 -10.56
N ILE A 23 -6.53 5.58 -9.91
CA ILE A 23 -5.54 5.88 -8.88
C ILE A 23 -4.30 5.01 -9.08
N ALA A 24 -3.14 5.61 -8.85
CA ALA A 24 -1.86 4.93 -8.77
C ALA A 24 -0.92 5.69 -7.82
N GLY A 25 0.19 5.07 -7.43
CA GLY A 25 1.21 5.67 -6.57
C GLY A 25 0.95 5.51 -5.07
N GLU A 26 -0.27 5.26 -4.66
CA GLU A 26 -0.65 4.79 -3.33
C GLU A 26 -1.77 3.74 -3.46
N ALA A 27 -1.77 2.75 -2.58
CA ALA A 27 -2.82 1.74 -2.56
C ALA A 27 -4.16 2.36 -2.15
N LEU A 28 -5.22 1.96 -2.83
CA LEU A 28 -6.56 2.49 -2.62
C LEU A 28 -7.21 1.87 -1.39
N ASN A 29 -7.58 2.72 -0.43
CA ASN A 29 -8.37 2.27 0.70
C ASN A 29 -9.77 1.82 0.22
N PRO A 30 -10.22 0.59 0.56
CA PRO A 30 -11.52 0.05 0.15
C PRO A 30 -12.72 0.93 0.53
N GLU A 31 -12.65 1.63 1.68
CA GLU A 31 -13.73 2.51 2.10
C GLU A 31 -13.83 3.76 1.22
N VAL A 32 -12.69 4.32 0.81
CA VAL A 32 -12.67 5.43 -0.16
C VAL A 32 -13.29 5.02 -1.49
N PHE A 33 -13.00 3.79 -1.96
CA PHE A 33 -13.63 3.23 -3.14
C PHE A 33 -15.15 3.18 -3.00
N ARG A 34 -15.66 2.55 -1.92
CA ARG A 34 -17.10 2.38 -1.70
C ARG A 34 -17.85 3.72 -1.61
N GLN A 35 -17.29 4.68 -0.88
CA GLN A 35 -17.90 6.01 -0.73
C GLN A 35 -17.91 6.78 -2.05
N PHE A 36 -16.84 6.71 -2.83
CA PHE A 36 -16.76 7.37 -4.13
C PHE A 36 -17.75 6.73 -5.14
N GLU A 37 -17.78 5.40 -5.23
CA GLU A 37 -18.75 4.67 -6.08
C GLU A 37 -20.19 5.00 -5.70
N LYS A 38 -20.51 5.01 -4.40
CA LYS A 38 -21.83 5.40 -3.89
C LYS A 38 -22.23 6.82 -4.26
N ALA A 39 -21.27 7.76 -4.20
CA ALA A 39 -21.56 9.18 -4.46
C ALA A 39 -21.64 9.52 -5.94
N THR A 40 -20.94 8.79 -6.82
CA THR A 40 -20.76 9.16 -8.23
C THR A 40 -21.26 8.10 -9.22
N GLY A 41 -21.48 6.85 -8.77
CA GLY A 41 -21.73 5.70 -9.63
C GLY A 41 -20.49 5.19 -10.38
N MET A 42 -19.33 5.82 -10.19
CA MET A 42 -18.09 5.47 -10.88
C MET A 42 -17.17 4.63 -9.98
N ARG A 43 -16.49 3.68 -10.59
CA ARG A 43 -15.47 2.87 -9.93
C ARG A 43 -14.10 3.49 -10.10
N ILE A 44 -13.31 3.47 -9.03
CA ILE A 44 -11.90 3.87 -9.10
C ILE A 44 -11.08 2.65 -9.52
N MET A 45 -10.41 2.74 -10.65
CA MET A 45 -9.54 1.69 -11.18
C MET A 45 -8.15 1.88 -10.58
N GLU A 46 -7.76 0.96 -9.71
CA GLU A 46 -6.45 0.98 -9.06
C GLU A 46 -5.41 0.34 -9.97
N GLY A 47 -4.19 0.89 -9.93
CA GLY A 47 -3.05 0.35 -10.62
C GLY A 47 -1.75 0.57 -9.86
N PHE A 48 -0.86 -0.41 -9.98
CA PHE A 48 0.47 -0.43 -9.38
C PHE A 48 1.54 -0.24 -10.46
N GLY A 49 2.47 0.62 -10.18
CA GLY A 49 3.67 0.88 -10.94
C GLY A 49 4.62 1.74 -10.13
N GLN A 50 5.80 2.00 -10.65
CA GLN A 50 6.86 2.75 -9.98
C GLN A 50 7.38 3.86 -10.88
N SER A 51 8.28 4.71 -10.38
CA SER A 51 9.00 5.70 -11.21
C SER A 51 9.89 5.02 -12.26
N GLU A 52 10.32 3.82 -11.95
CA GLU A 52 11.16 2.95 -12.78
C GLU A 52 10.37 2.23 -13.86
N SER A 53 9.04 2.22 -13.78
CA SER A 53 8.17 1.47 -14.69
C SER A 53 6.95 2.27 -15.12
N THR A 54 6.22 1.76 -16.11
CA THR A 54 4.83 2.11 -16.34
C THR A 54 3.92 1.29 -15.43
N LEU A 55 2.63 1.15 -15.78
CA LEU A 55 1.69 0.30 -15.05
C LEU A 55 2.13 -1.17 -15.14
N ILE A 56 2.40 -1.81 -14.00
CA ILE A 56 2.81 -3.23 -13.89
C ILE A 56 1.59 -4.13 -13.65
N ILE A 57 0.75 -3.74 -12.71
CA ILE A 57 -0.47 -4.45 -12.32
C ILE A 57 -1.61 -3.43 -12.33
N GLY A 58 -2.76 -3.78 -12.84
CA GLY A 58 -3.87 -2.83 -12.91
C GLY A 58 -5.23 -3.48 -13.12
N ASN A 59 -6.25 -2.73 -12.73
CA ASN A 59 -7.64 -2.99 -13.08
C ASN A 59 -7.91 -2.29 -14.42
N LEU A 60 -7.98 -3.06 -15.51
CA LEU A 60 -8.19 -2.51 -16.83
C LEU A 60 -9.68 -2.32 -17.12
N ALA A 61 -10.00 -1.35 -17.98
CA ALA A 61 -11.38 -1.09 -18.36
C ALA A 61 -11.98 -2.31 -19.08
N GLY A 62 -13.14 -2.76 -18.62
CA GLY A 62 -13.82 -3.94 -19.16
C GLY A 62 -13.54 -5.24 -18.42
N ASP A 63 -12.50 -5.28 -17.58
CA ASP A 63 -12.20 -6.46 -16.78
C ASP A 63 -13.03 -6.52 -15.48
N SER A 64 -13.14 -7.74 -14.94
CA SER A 64 -13.61 -7.90 -13.56
C SER A 64 -12.61 -7.27 -12.61
N HIS A 65 -13.07 -6.68 -11.52
CA HIS A 65 -12.20 -6.14 -10.49
C HIS A 65 -12.64 -6.58 -9.10
N LYS A 66 -11.73 -6.58 -8.15
CA LYS A 66 -12.00 -6.82 -6.74
C LYS A 66 -11.60 -5.60 -5.93
N ILE A 67 -12.48 -5.13 -5.06
CA ILE A 67 -12.24 -3.94 -4.23
C ILE A 67 -11.05 -4.19 -3.30
N GLY A 68 -10.05 -3.31 -3.32
CA GLY A 68 -8.82 -3.42 -2.54
C GLY A 68 -7.71 -4.22 -3.22
N SER A 69 -7.96 -4.80 -4.40
CA SER A 69 -6.95 -5.42 -5.24
C SER A 69 -6.36 -4.41 -6.23
N MET A 70 -5.05 -4.47 -6.42
CA MET A 70 -4.36 -3.71 -7.48
C MET A 70 -4.77 -4.15 -8.89
N GLY A 71 -5.45 -5.31 -9.04
CA GLY A 71 -5.80 -5.88 -10.32
C GLY A 71 -4.92 -7.06 -10.71
N LYS A 72 -4.70 -7.22 -12.01
CA LYS A 72 -3.89 -8.29 -12.61
C LYS A 72 -2.69 -7.71 -13.34
N PRO A 73 -1.62 -8.51 -13.58
CA PRO A 73 -0.51 -8.11 -14.43
C PRO A 73 -0.98 -7.60 -15.79
N VAL A 74 -0.44 -6.47 -16.23
CA VAL A 74 -0.71 -5.98 -17.57
C VAL A 74 0.12 -6.76 -18.60
N PRO A 75 -0.36 -6.93 -19.85
CA PRO A 75 0.32 -7.74 -20.86
C PRO A 75 1.74 -7.30 -21.25
N LEU A 76 2.13 -6.09 -20.83
CA LEU A 76 3.45 -5.53 -21.13
C LEU A 76 4.58 -6.21 -20.35
N TYR A 77 4.29 -6.75 -19.16
CA TYR A 77 5.27 -7.30 -18.26
C TYR A 77 4.99 -8.76 -17.91
N ASP A 78 6.05 -9.55 -17.84
CA ASP A 78 6.05 -10.89 -17.27
C ASP A 78 6.30 -10.80 -15.76
N VAL A 79 5.21 -10.77 -15.00
CA VAL A 79 5.21 -10.47 -13.54
C VAL A 79 5.18 -11.76 -12.74
N HIS A 80 6.09 -11.85 -11.78
CA HIS A 80 6.23 -12.94 -10.83
C HIS A 80 6.11 -12.45 -9.38
N LEU A 81 5.68 -13.33 -8.49
CA LEU A 81 5.78 -13.14 -7.04
C LEU A 81 6.86 -14.09 -6.52
N LEU A 82 8.00 -13.55 -6.10
CA LEU A 82 9.11 -14.36 -5.60
C LEU A 82 9.16 -14.33 -4.07
N ASP A 83 9.28 -15.50 -3.46
CA ASP A 83 9.53 -15.65 -2.04
C ASP A 83 10.97 -15.25 -1.67
N SER A 84 11.32 -15.29 -0.38
CA SER A 84 12.67 -14.96 0.09
C SER A 84 13.77 -15.92 -0.37
N SER A 85 13.40 -17.04 -0.99
CA SER A 85 14.32 -18.03 -1.57
C SER A 85 14.43 -17.92 -3.08
N GLY A 86 13.72 -16.97 -3.69
CA GLY A 86 13.69 -16.71 -5.13
C GLY A 86 12.78 -17.66 -5.92
N HIS A 87 11.89 -18.39 -5.24
CA HIS A 87 10.91 -19.26 -5.89
C HIS A 87 9.57 -18.54 -6.04
N GLU A 88 8.79 -18.96 -7.04
CA GLU A 88 7.43 -18.45 -7.23
C GLU A 88 6.56 -18.75 -6.00
N ALA A 89 5.94 -17.71 -5.44
CA ALA A 89 5.01 -17.82 -4.32
C ALA A 89 3.68 -18.45 -4.77
N GLU A 90 3.15 -19.34 -3.97
CA GLU A 90 1.83 -19.93 -4.21
C GLU A 90 0.70 -18.93 -3.98
N ALA A 91 -0.51 -19.26 -4.48
CA ALA A 91 -1.68 -18.42 -4.23
C ALA A 91 -1.96 -18.31 -2.72
N GLY A 92 -2.12 -17.09 -2.24
CA GLY A 92 -2.28 -16.76 -0.82
C GLY A 92 -0.98 -16.46 -0.08
N ASP A 93 0.17 -16.85 -0.64
CA ASP A 93 1.46 -16.53 -0.03
C ASP A 93 1.99 -15.17 -0.48
N THR A 94 2.74 -14.52 0.41
CA THR A 94 3.36 -13.22 0.13
C THR A 94 4.70 -13.39 -0.56
N GLY A 95 4.87 -12.73 -1.71
CA GLY A 95 6.12 -12.62 -2.45
C GLY A 95 6.45 -11.19 -2.82
N GLU A 96 7.67 -10.97 -3.27
CA GLU A 96 8.08 -9.71 -3.90
C GLU A 96 7.58 -9.67 -5.35
N ILE A 97 7.03 -8.55 -5.76
CA ILE A 97 6.65 -8.32 -7.15
C ILE A 97 7.94 -8.16 -7.96
N CYS A 98 8.18 -9.06 -8.90
CA CYS A 98 9.34 -9.05 -9.77
C CYS A 98 8.93 -9.08 -11.23
N ILE A 99 9.72 -8.44 -12.10
CA ILE A 99 9.50 -8.47 -13.55
C ILE A 99 10.63 -9.30 -14.17
N ASN A 100 10.27 -10.34 -14.93
CA ASN A 100 11.24 -11.15 -15.66
C ASN A 100 11.92 -10.32 -16.75
N ILE A 101 13.25 -10.30 -16.74
CA ILE A 101 14.10 -9.57 -17.69
C ILE A 101 15.11 -10.48 -18.40
N GLN A 102 14.97 -11.81 -18.30
CA GLN A 102 15.89 -12.76 -18.92
C GLN A 102 15.93 -12.64 -20.45
N ASN A 103 14.82 -12.23 -21.04
CA ASN A 103 14.70 -12.00 -22.50
C ASN A 103 14.96 -10.52 -22.90
N GLY A 104 15.54 -9.73 -22.02
CA GLY A 104 15.77 -8.31 -22.19
C GLY A 104 14.82 -7.45 -21.35
N ILE A 105 15.18 -6.18 -21.18
CA ILE A 105 14.37 -5.23 -20.40
C ILE A 105 13.15 -4.83 -21.22
N PRO A 106 11.93 -5.06 -20.72
CA PRO A 106 10.70 -4.75 -21.44
C PRO A 106 10.52 -3.23 -21.61
N CYS A 107 9.77 -2.85 -22.66
CA CYS A 107 9.40 -1.46 -22.88
C CYS A 107 8.68 -0.90 -21.65
N GLY A 108 9.02 0.32 -21.26
CA GLY A 108 8.40 0.98 -20.09
C GLY A 108 9.07 0.67 -18.75
N LEU A 109 10.08 -0.20 -18.71
CA LEU A 109 10.93 -0.40 -17.55
C LEU A 109 12.26 0.35 -17.73
N ALA A 110 12.73 1.03 -16.67
CA ALA A 110 14.04 1.69 -16.65
C ALA A 110 15.18 0.68 -16.83
N TYR A 111 16.29 1.12 -17.40
CA TYR A 111 17.47 0.29 -17.62
C TYR A 111 18.39 0.27 -16.38
N GLU A 112 18.52 1.41 -15.72
CA GLU A 112 19.44 1.58 -14.60
C GLU A 112 19.13 2.86 -13.82
N TYR A 113 19.70 3.00 -12.64
CA TYR A 113 19.75 4.27 -11.91
C TYR A 113 20.95 5.10 -12.33
N TYR A 114 20.71 6.34 -12.72
CA TYR A 114 21.76 7.25 -13.17
C TYR A 114 22.86 7.42 -12.12
N ASN A 115 24.12 7.19 -12.51
CA ASN A 115 25.29 7.27 -11.63
C ASN A 115 25.21 6.43 -10.34
N SER A 116 24.45 5.34 -10.33
CA SER A 116 24.26 4.49 -9.15
C SER A 116 24.32 3.00 -9.50
N PRO A 117 25.48 2.49 -9.96
CA PRO A 117 25.61 1.10 -10.41
C PRO A 117 25.36 0.08 -9.28
N GLU A 118 25.72 0.42 -8.04
CA GLU A 118 25.49 -0.45 -6.89
C GLU A 118 23.99 -0.62 -6.57
N VAL A 119 23.21 0.46 -6.68
CA VAL A 119 21.74 0.40 -6.51
C VAL A 119 21.11 -0.35 -7.67
N THR A 120 21.60 -0.12 -8.89
CA THR A 120 21.14 -0.85 -10.08
C THR A 120 21.37 -2.35 -9.90
N ALA A 121 22.57 -2.77 -9.52
CA ALA A 121 22.89 -4.20 -9.31
C ALA A 121 22.06 -4.87 -8.19
N LYS A 122 21.58 -4.10 -7.21
CA LYS A 122 20.69 -4.61 -6.15
C LYS A 122 19.23 -4.74 -6.59
N THR A 123 18.85 -4.07 -7.66
CA THR A 123 17.48 -4.01 -8.14
C THR A 123 17.28 -4.87 -9.40
N TRP A 124 18.28 -4.93 -10.28
CA TRP A 124 18.29 -5.80 -11.47
C TRP A 124 19.30 -6.93 -11.26
N HIS A 125 18.83 -8.07 -10.77
CA HIS A 125 19.67 -9.24 -10.54
C HIS A 125 18.89 -10.55 -10.76
N ASP A 126 19.58 -11.67 -10.84
CA ASP A 126 19.03 -13.03 -10.98
C ASP A 126 18.00 -13.21 -12.12
N GLY A 127 18.07 -12.33 -13.16
CA GLY A 127 17.15 -12.35 -14.28
C GLY A 127 15.82 -11.64 -14.04
N PHE A 128 15.72 -10.88 -12.93
CA PHE A 128 14.54 -10.12 -12.56
C PHE A 128 14.87 -8.66 -12.24
N TYR A 129 13.89 -7.79 -12.46
CA TYR A 129 13.79 -6.50 -11.84
C TYR A 129 12.98 -6.66 -10.54
N HIS A 130 13.60 -6.34 -9.41
CA HIS A 130 13.03 -6.42 -8.08
C HIS A 130 12.40 -5.08 -7.69
N THR A 131 11.08 -5.05 -7.51
CA THR A 131 10.38 -3.79 -7.19
C THR A 131 10.61 -3.35 -5.74
N GLY A 132 10.97 -4.26 -4.85
CA GLY A 132 10.98 -4.06 -3.40
C GLY A 132 9.58 -3.93 -2.79
N ASP A 133 8.53 -4.19 -3.56
CA ASP A 133 7.14 -4.19 -3.11
C ASP A 133 6.61 -5.61 -2.95
N LEU A 134 5.92 -5.87 -1.85
CA LEU A 134 5.35 -7.18 -1.54
C LEU A 134 3.86 -7.20 -1.85
N ALA A 135 3.42 -8.32 -2.39
CA ALA A 135 2.02 -8.63 -2.64
C ALA A 135 1.74 -10.12 -2.39
N TRP A 136 0.48 -10.47 -2.37
CA TRP A 136 0.02 -11.85 -2.52
C TRP A 136 -0.98 -11.91 -3.67
N ARG A 137 -1.15 -13.10 -4.26
CA ARG A 137 -2.06 -13.34 -5.38
C ARG A 137 -3.14 -14.30 -4.94
N ASP A 138 -4.41 -14.00 -5.26
CA ASP A 138 -5.50 -14.93 -5.05
C ASP A 138 -5.61 -15.98 -6.17
N GLU A 139 -6.49 -16.97 -5.97
CA GLU A 139 -6.74 -18.04 -6.94
C GLU A 139 -7.27 -17.55 -8.30
N ASP A 140 -7.90 -16.37 -8.33
CA ASP A 140 -8.41 -15.75 -9.56
C ASP A 140 -7.34 -14.89 -10.26
N GLY A 141 -6.13 -14.81 -9.71
CA GLY A 141 -4.99 -14.09 -10.25
C GLY A 141 -4.99 -12.59 -9.97
N PHE A 142 -5.78 -12.11 -8.99
CA PHE A 142 -5.71 -10.73 -8.53
C PHE A 142 -4.60 -10.55 -7.50
N TYR A 143 -3.91 -9.42 -7.57
CA TYR A 143 -2.81 -9.06 -6.69
C TYR A 143 -3.25 -8.08 -5.62
N TRP A 144 -2.79 -8.33 -4.40
CA TRP A 144 -3.12 -7.57 -3.21
C TRP A 144 -1.86 -7.01 -2.58
N TYR A 145 -1.79 -5.71 -2.43
CA TYR A 145 -0.62 -5.02 -1.89
C TYR A 145 -0.45 -5.29 -0.38
N VAL A 146 0.78 -5.61 0.02
CA VAL A 146 1.15 -5.84 1.43
C VAL A 146 1.94 -4.67 1.99
N GLY A 147 2.90 -4.14 1.22
CA GLY A 147 3.77 -3.05 1.63
C GLY A 147 5.14 -3.17 0.97
N ARG A 148 6.03 -2.25 1.35
CA ARG A 148 7.44 -2.34 0.97
C ARG A 148 8.12 -3.47 1.76
N ALA A 149 9.06 -4.17 1.14
CA ALA A 149 9.84 -5.21 1.81
C ALA A 149 10.68 -4.67 2.98
N ASP A 150 11.14 -3.41 2.87
CA ASP A 150 11.88 -2.67 3.89
C ASP A 150 10.99 -2.05 4.99
N ASP A 151 9.69 -1.87 4.73
CA ASP A 151 8.72 -1.33 5.70
C ASP A 151 7.98 -2.42 6.50
N VAL A 152 8.15 -3.69 6.14
CA VAL A 152 7.52 -4.80 6.86
C VAL A 152 8.00 -4.85 8.31
N ILE A 153 7.05 -4.83 9.24
CA ILE A 153 7.29 -4.86 10.67
C ILE A 153 7.57 -6.31 11.10
N LYS A 154 8.75 -6.54 11.67
CA LYS A 154 9.18 -7.86 12.16
C LYS A 154 8.95 -7.95 13.66
N SER A 155 7.76 -8.43 14.07
CA SER A 155 7.35 -8.51 15.47
C SER A 155 7.21 -9.97 15.93
N SER A 156 8.04 -10.40 16.86
CA SER A 156 7.99 -11.78 17.43
C SER A 156 7.97 -12.88 16.36
N GLY A 157 8.73 -12.72 15.27
CA GLY A 157 8.78 -13.67 14.15
C GLY A 157 7.70 -13.47 13.07
N TYR A 158 6.69 -12.66 13.34
CA TYR A 158 5.67 -12.33 12.35
C TYR A 158 6.14 -11.21 11.42
N ARG A 159 5.74 -11.31 10.16
CA ARG A 159 5.89 -10.23 9.15
C ARG A 159 4.54 -9.55 9.01
N ILE A 160 4.48 -8.26 9.34
CA ILE A 160 3.24 -7.48 9.39
C ILE A 160 3.35 -6.34 8.39
N GLY A 161 2.47 -6.36 7.39
CA GLY A 161 2.37 -5.27 6.41
C GLY A 161 1.69 -4.04 7.05
N PRO A 162 2.30 -2.86 6.99
CA PRO A 162 1.70 -1.64 7.53
C PRO A 162 0.35 -1.30 6.91
N PHE A 163 0.23 -1.48 5.61
CA PHE A 163 -0.93 -1.08 4.82
C PHE A 163 -2.25 -1.74 5.27
N GLU A 164 -2.23 -3.03 5.62
CA GLU A 164 -3.42 -3.74 6.11
C GLU A 164 -3.97 -3.07 7.39
N ILE A 165 -3.08 -2.67 8.28
CA ILE A 165 -3.46 -2.03 9.55
C ILE A 165 -3.96 -0.61 9.32
N GLU A 166 -3.31 0.13 8.43
CA GLU A 166 -3.74 1.46 8.01
C GLU A 166 -5.15 1.43 7.44
N ASN A 167 -5.46 0.46 6.59
CA ASN A 167 -6.79 0.31 6.00
C ASN A 167 -7.86 0.09 7.06
N VAL A 168 -7.62 -0.80 8.02
CA VAL A 168 -8.57 -1.08 9.09
C VAL A 168 -8.76 0.14 9.99
N ILE A 169 -7.70 0.85 10.35
CA ILE A 169 -7.80 2.07 11.17
C ILE A 169 -8.56 3.18 10.40
N MET A 170 -8.35 3.28 9.10
CA MET A 170 -9.02 4.27 8.25
C MET A 170 -10.52 4.05 8.06
N GLU A 171 -11.07 2.87 8.43
CA GLU A 171 -12.52 2.62 8.45
C GLU A 171 -13.22 3.39 9.59
N LEU A 172 -12.46 3.80 10.60
CA LEU A 172 -13.03 4.52 11.74
C LEU A 172 -13.39 5.97 11.35
N PRO A 173 -14.64 6.42 11.58
CA PRO A 173 -15.14 7.69 11.04
C PRO A 173 -14.44 8.94 11.59
N TYR A 174 -13.80 8.81 12.73
CA TYR A 174 -13.05 9.88 13.39
C TYR A 174 -11.58 9.91 12.99
N VAL A 175 -11.09 8.99 12.14
CA VAL A 175 -9.72 8.99 11.61
C VAL A 175 -9.68 9.76 10.30
N LEU A 176 -8.78 10.73 10.22
CA LEU A 176 -8.52 11.53 9.02
C LEU A 176 -7.39 10.92 8.19
N GLU A 177 -6.29 10.58 8.85
CA GLU A 177 -5.11 9.96 8.26
C GLU A 177 -4.51 8.96 9.26
N CYS A 178 -3.89 7.91 8.75
CA CYS A 178 -3.15 6.94 9.54
C CYS A 178 -1.87 6.55 8.80
N GLY A 179 -0.78 6.48 9.54
CA GLY A 179 0.49 5.89 9.07
C GLY A 179 0.96 4.87 10.09
N VAL A 180 1.32 3.69 9.62
CA VAL A 180 1.80 2.59 10.46
C VAL A 180 3.29 2.35 10.19
N SER A 181 4.07 2.20 11.25
CA SER A 181 5.51 1.97 11.18
C SER A 181 5.98 1.02 12.28
N ALA A 182 7.19 0.51 12.13
CA ALA A 182 7.86 -0.23 13.18
C ALA A 182 8.33 0.72 14.30
N ALA A 183 8.17 0.29 15.55
CA ALA A 183 8.88 0.89 16.69
C ALA A 183 9.75 -0.18 17.37
N PRO A 184 10.95 0.17 17.88
CA PRO A 184 11.79 -0.76 18.60
C PRO A 184 11.11 -1.30 19.86
N ASP A 185 11.31 -2.58 20.16
CA ASP A 185 10.83 -3.24 21.40
C ASP A 185 11.87 -4.25 21.86
N GLU A 186 12.25 -4.20 23.12
CA GLU A 186 13.34 -5.02 23.69
C GLU A 186 13.03 -6.53 23.67
N ILE A 187 11.75 -6.90 23.76
CA ILE A 187 11.33 -8.31 23.81
C ILE A 187 10.98 -8.85 22.42
N ARG A 188 10.33 -8.02 21.60
CA ARG A 188 9.78 -8.42 20.29
C ARG A 188 10.62 -8.00 19.09
N GLY A 189 11.72 -7.30 19.33
CA GLY A 189 12.51 -6.63 18.30
C GLY A 189 11.81 -5.38 17.76
N GLN A 190 10.60 -5.55 17.25
CA GLN A 190 9.75 -4.45 16.77
C GLN A 190 8.30 -4.66 17.21
N VAL A 191 7.57 -3.54 17.34
CA VAL A 191 6.12 -3.54 17.53
C VAL A 191 5.47 -2.56 16.55
N VAL A 192 4.20 -2.81 16.29
CA VAL A 192 3.38 -1.95 15.44
C VAL A 192 3.10 -0.64 16.17
N LYS A 193 3.40 0.47 15.52
CA LYS A 193 3.10 1.83 15.93
C LYS A 193 2.20 2.48 14.89
N ALA A 194 1.03 3.00 15.34
CA ALA A 194 0.12 3.79 14.52
C ALA A 194 0.22 5.26 14.89
N SER A 195 0.51 6.11 13.90
CA SER A 195 0.44 7.57 13.99
C SER A 195 -0.83 8.02 13.30
N ILE A 196 -1.72 8.69 14.03
CA ILE A 196 -3.08 8.96 13.59
C ILE A 196 -3.38 10.46 13.68
N VAL A 197 -3.94 11.01 12.61
CA VAL A 197 -4.54 12.34 12.58
C VAL A 197 -6.05 12.17 12.71
N LEU A 198 -6.62 12.80 13.71
CA LEU A 198 -8.06 12.74 13.96
C LEU A 198 -8.82 13.82 13.19
N VAL A 199 -10.08 13.55 12.89
CA VAL A 199 -10.99 14.56 12.33
C VAL A 199 -11.13 15.71 13.32
N LYS A 200 -11.20 16.94 12.82
CA LYS A 200 -11.32 18.16 13.62
C LYS A 200 -12.52 18.07 14.59
N GLY A 201 -12.27 18.29 15.87
CA GLY A 201 -13.28 18.21 16.93
C GLY A 201 -13.29 16.88 17.67
N THR A 202 -12.47 15.89 17.25
CA THR A 202 -12.27 14.65 18.00
C THR A 202 -11.07 14.80 18.93
N GLU A 203 -11.25 14.49 20.20
CA GLU A 203 -10.19 14.54 21.22
C GLU A 203 -9.44 13.19 21.29
N GLY A 204 -8.11 13.24 21.23
CA GLY A 204 -7.24 12.06 21.29
C GLY A 204 -7.02 11.57 22.72
N THR A 205 -7.95 10.80 23.25
CA THR A 205 -7.90 10.27 24.63
C THR A 205 -7.27 8.88 24.68
N ASP A 206 -6.84 8.45 25.88
CA ASP A 206 -6.35 7.07 26.09
C ASP A 206 -7.47 6.03 25.94
N ALA A 207 -8.72 6.41 26.17
CA ALA A 207 -9.87 5.56 25.88
C ALA A 207 -9.99 5.30 24.36
N LEU A 208 -9.83 6.35 23.54
CA LEU A 208 -9.85 6.24 22.09
C LEU A 208 -8.69 5.39 21.55
N LYS A 209 -7.49 5.48 22.14
CA LYS A 209 -6.37 4.58 21.78
C LYS A 209 -6.72 3.12 21.98
N LYS A 210 -7.34 2.78 23.13
CA LYS A 210 -7.77 1.41 23.45
C LYS A 210 -8.87 0.92 22.51
N GLU A 211 -9.79 1.80 22.13
CA GLU A 211 -10.84 1.49 21.15
C GLU A 211 -10.22 1.13 19.81
N ILE A 212 -9.30 1.95 19.27
CA ILE A 212 -8.59 1.68 18.02
C ILE A 212 -7.81 0.36 18.09
N GLN A 213 -7.07 0.12 19.19
CA GLN A 213 -6.34 -1.13 19.39
C GLN A 213 -7.26 -2.34 19.39
N THR A 214 -8.42 -2.24 20.05
CA THR A 214 -9.42 -3.29 20.10
C THR A 214 -10.04 -3.52 18.71
N TYR A 215 -10.37 -2.44 18.01
CA TYR A 215 -10.93 -2.51 16.67
C TYR A 215 -10.00 -3.26 15.72
N VAL A 216 -8.73 -2.87 15.65
CA VAL A 216 -7.74 -3.56 14.81
C VAL A 216 -7.58 -5.03 15.22
N LYS A 217 -7.53 -5.32 16.52
CA LYS A 217 -7.39 -6.69 17.04
C LYS A 217 -8.54 -7.61 16.65
N THR A 218 -9.74 -7.07 16.48
CA THR A 218 -10.95 -7.83 16.12
C THR A 218 -11.18 -7.94 14.61
N HIS A 219 -10.59 -7.02 13.82
CA HIS A 219 -10.74 -6.98 12.36
C HIS A 219 -9.51 -7.49 11.60
N THR A 220 -8.43 -7.80 12.31
CA THR A 220 -7.22 -8.43 11.77
C THR A 220 -6.78 -9.60 12.65
N ALA A 221 -5.66 -10.24 12.28
CA ALA A 221 -5.06 -11.23 13.19
C ALA A 221 -4.61 -10.56 14.51
N PRO A 222 -4.88 -11.18 15.67
CA PRO A 222 -4.67 -10.56 16.99
C PRO A 222 -3.26 -10.03 17.26
N TYR A 223 -2.24 -10.54 16.59
CA TYR A 223 -0.86 -10.07 16.74
C TYR A 223 -0.55 -8.78 15.97
N LYS A 224 -1.42 -8.35 15.04
CA LYS A 224 -1.22 -7.20 14.15
C LYS A 224 -1.61 -5.86 14.78
N TYR A 225 -2.35 -5.83 15.91
CA TYR A 225 -2.82 -4.58 16.47
C TYR A 225 -1.67 -3.64 16.89
N PRO A 226 -1.82 -2.31 16.74
CA PRO A 226 -0.80 -1.35 17.13
C PRO A 226 -0.63 -1.32 18.65
N ARG A 227 0.58 -1.62 19.13
CA ARG A 227 0.89 -1.51 20.57
C ARG A 227 1.10 -0.07 21.00
N ILE A 228 1.54 0.76 20.06
CA ILE A 228 1.74 2.19 20.25
C ILE A 228 0.76 2.92 19.35
N VAL A 229 -0.04 3.81 19.93
CA VAL A 229 -0.94 4.70 19.19
C VAL A 229 -0.61 6.14 19.59
N GLU A 230 -0.22 6.96 18.61
CA GLU A 230 0.06 8.37 18.79
C GLU A 230 -0.90 9.21 17.96
N PHE A 231 -1.51 10.21 18.58
CA PHE A 231 -2.26 11.21 17.85
C PHE A 231 -1.36 12.37 17.43
N ARG A 232 -1.52 12.83 16.19
CA ARG A 232 -0.75 13.92 15.58
C ARG A 232 -1.69 15.02 15.11
N GLU A 233 -1.21 16.27 15.16
CA GLU A 233 -2.00 17.44 14.75
C GLU A 233 -1.89 17.77 13.26
N ALA A 234 -0.89 17.23 12.57
CA ALA A 234 -0.57 17.57 11.17
C ALA A 234 -0.33 16.33 10.31
N CYS A 235 -0.39 16.56 9.00
CA CYS A 235 -0.16 15.59 7.92
C CYS A 235 1.07 14.70 8.19
N LEU A 236 0.89 13.39 8.10
CA LEU A 236 1.91 12.39 8.40
C LEU A 236 3.06 12.38 7.36
N LEU A 237 2.83 12.90 6.15
CA LEU A 237 3.84 13.02 5.09
C LEU A 237 5.08 13.85 5.52
N TYR A 238 4.92 14.76 6.49
CA TYR A 238 6.02 15.58 7.02
C TYR A 238 6.64 15.02 8.30
N THR A 239 6.03 14.03 8.93
CA THR A 239 6.43 13.54 10.25
C THR A 239 6.97 12.11 10.24
N SER A 240 6.75 11.36 9.17
CA SER A 240 7.34 10.04 8.98
C SER A 240 8.54 10.17 8.04
N PRO A 241 9.78 10.04 8.52
CA PRO A 241 10.92 10.00 7.62
C PRO A 241 10.81 8.74 6.76
N SER A 242 10.43 8.92 5.50
CA SER A 242 10.56 7.85 4.52
C SER A 242 12.04 7.47 4.41
N PRO A 243 12.39 6.20 4.28
CA PRO A 243 13.75 5.79 3.93
C PRO A 243 14.31 6.54 2.71
N ARG A 244 13.44 6.98 1.79
CA ARG A 244 13.78 7.82 0.64
C ARG A 244 14.20 9.25 1.02
N ASP A 245 13.75 9.78 2.15
CA ASP A 245 14.10 11.15 2.60
C ASP A 245 15.50 11.23 3.21
N ARG A 246 16.10 10.09 3.62
CA ARG A 246 17.46 10.02 4.14
C ARG A 246 18.55 10.27 3.10
N THR A 247 18.23 10.22 1.81
CA THR A 247 19.16 10.44 0.71
C THR A 247 19.24 11.90 0.24
N ARG A 248 18.41 12.80 0.76
CA ARG A 248 18.37 14.22 0.36
C ARG A 248 19.18 15.18 1.23
N SER A 249 19.86 14.71 2.27
CA SER A 249 20.75 15.55 3.08
C SER A 249 22.21 15.14 2.95
N ARG A 250 22.81 15.45 1.77
CA ARG A 250 24.26 15.73 1.63
C ARG A 250 24.47 16.60 0.39
#